data_7aab10abe4c54578e5d01fdf288fd9e3
#
_entry.id   7aab10abe4c54578e5d01fdf288fd9e3
#
_cell.length_a   1.000
_cell.length_b   1.000
_cell.length_c   1.000
_cell.angle_alpha   90.00
_cell.angle_beta   90.00
_cell.angle_gamma   90.00
#
_symmetry.space_group_name_H-M   'P 1'
#
loop_
_entity.id
_entity.type
_entity.pdbx_description
1 polymer ?
#
loop_
_entity_poly.entity_id
_entity_poly.type
_entity_poly.pdbx_seq_one_letter_code
_entity_poly.pdbx_strand_id
1 'polypeptide(L)'
;MSINATDLYADGPAAGAKAKILLIHFDGAIDAGAAGRMAIGQLLRSLHNERVATFDADTLMDYRSHRPIVTVDNWVSSPDMVMPQTVLDLVEDDMGNPILVLHGAEPDAHWESFTNAINELCERAGVEITFSLHGVPSGVPHTRPTPVHVQATDASLLPPGSGAISNHMQFPSPLSTFM
;
A
#
# COMPACT_ATOMS: atom_id res chain seq x y z
N MET A 1 -22.61 7.32 -8.56
CA MET A 1 -23.09 7.21 -7.16
C MET A 1 -21.83 7.06 -6.32
N SER A 2 -21.61 7.93 -5.33
CA SER A 2 -20.54 7.73 -4.37
C SER A 2 -20.92 6.60 -3.43
N ILE A 3 -20.01 5.65 -3.23
CA ILE A 3 -20.16 4.57 -2.26
C ILE A 3 -19.76 5.14 -0.91
N ASN A 4 -20.48 4.77 0.17
CA ASN A 4 -20.05 5.19 1.50
C ASN A 4 -18.72 4.52 1.86
N ALA A 5 -17.84 5.25 2.52
CA ALA A 5 -16.53 4.75 2.92
C ALA A 5 -16.62 3.45 3.74
N THR A 6 -17.57 3.38 4.66
CA THR A 6 -17.80 2.21 5.52
C THR A 6 -18.34 0.97 4.80
N ASP A 7 -18.88 1.13 3.58
CA ASP A 7 -19.37 0.00 2.78
C ASP A 7 -18.25 -0.65 1.94
N LEU A 8 -17.05 -0.05 1.94
CA LEU A 8 -15.92 -0.51 1.13
C LEU A 8 -14.99 -1.49 1.85
N TYR A 9 -15.16 -1.70 3.14
CA TYR A 9 -14.29 -2.60 3.91
C TYR A 9 -15.02 -3.30 5.04
N ALA A 10 -14.48 -4.43 5.44
CA ALA A 10 -14.86 -5.15 6.64
C ALA A 10 -13.77 -4.98 7.71
N ASP A 11 -14.19 -4.70 8.94
CA ASP A 11 -13.30 -4.62 10.09
C ASP A 11 -12.67 -5.98 10.39
N GLY A 12 -11.38 -5.98 10.68
CA GLY A 12 -10.62 -7.13 11.15
C GLY A 12 -10.48 -7.16 12.68
N PRO A 13 -9.76 -8.15 13.23
CA PRO A 13 -9.55 -8.31 14.67
C PRO A 13 -8.89 -7.12 15.35
N ALA A 14 -7.99 -6.41 14.64
CA ALA A 14 -7.30 -5.22 15.15
C ALA A 14 -8.05 -3.91 14.82
N ALA A 15 -9.33 -3.96 14.44
CA ALA A 15 -10.12 -2.76 14.20
C ALA A 15 -10.11 -1.83 15.42
N GLY A 16 -9.82 -0.54 15.20
CA GLY A 16 -9.70 0.44 16.30
C GLY A 16 -8.30 0.56 16.89
N ALA A 17 -7.30 -0.19 16.40
CA ALA A 17 -5.90 -0.01 16.76
C ALA A 17 -5.43 1.43 16.56
N LYS A 18 -4.43 1.85 17.36
CA LYS A 18 -3.82 3.17 17.28
C LYS A 18 -2.42 3.06 16.72
N ALA A 19 -2.10 3.94 15.76
CA ALA A 19 -0.75 4.04 15.20
C ALA A 19 -0.53 5.44 14.65
N LYS A 20 0.68 5.96 14.79
CA LYS A 20 1.05 7.30 14.29
C LYS A 20 1.55 7.30 12.86
N ILE A 21 1.91 6.13 12.35
CA ILE A 21 2.54 5.96 11.04
C ILE A 21 1.68 5.05 10.19
N LEU A 22 1.46 5.44 8.94
CA LEU A 22 0.92 4.59 7.89
C LEU A 22 1.99 4.36 6.82
N LEU A 23 2.28 3.11 6.51
CA LEU A 23 3.04 2.72 5.32
C LEU A 23 2.08 2.27 4.23
N ILE A 24 2.31 2.72 3.00
CA ILE A 24 1.50 2.33 1.83
C ILE A 24 2.40 1.69 0.78
N HIS A 25 1.96 0.57 0.25
CA HIS A 25 2.48 -0.01 -0.97
C HIS A 25 1.40 -0.79 -1.70
N PHE A 26 1.15 -0.44 -2.94
CA PHE A 26 0.27 -1.21 -3.83
C PHE A 26 1.06 -1.97 -4.88
N ASP A 27 0.66 -3.21 -5.14
CA ASP A 27 1.13 -3.97 -6.30
C ASP A 27 0.51 -3.33 -7.56
N GLY A 28 1.30 -2.61 -8.34
CA GLY A 28 0.75 -1.90 -9.51
C GLY A 28 1.78 -1.03 -10.23
N ALA A 29 1.53 0.27 -10.28
CA ALA A 29 2.08 1.15 -11.30
C ALA A 29 3.59 1.39 -11.23
N ILE A 30 4.19 1.56 -10.05
CA ILE A 30 5.60 1.94 -9.92
C ILE A 30 6.27 1.15 -8.79
N ASP A 31 6.81 -0.02 -9.13
CA ASP A 31 7.65 -0.80 -8.21
C ASP A 31 8.78 -1.55 -8.93
N ALA A 32 9.72 -0.80 -9.50
CA ALA A 32 10.88 -1.36 -10.18
C ALA A 32 11.68 -2.25 -9.23
N GLY A 33 11.99 -3.46 -9.70
CA GLY A 33 12.68 -4.47 -8.89
C GLY A 33 11.85 -5.03 -7.74
N ALA A 34 10.54 -4.75 -7.69
CA ALA A 34 9.64 -5.14 -6.61
C ALA A 34 10.12 -4.65 -5.22
N ALA A 35 10.75 -3.47 -5.17
CA ALA A 35 11.40 -2.97 -3.95
C ALA A 35 10.39 -2.72 -2.82
N GLY A 36 9.28 -2.05 -3.11
CA GLY A 36 8.21 -1.79 -2.14
C GLY A 36 7.54 -3.08 -1.67
N ARG A 37 7.15 -3.95 -2.62
CA ARG A 37 6.57 -5.26 -2.31
C ARG A 37 7.50 -6.13 -1.44
N MET A 38 8.79 -6.14 -1.75
CA MET A 38 9.77 -6.90 -0.95
C MET A 38 9.92 -6.31 0.46
N ALA A 39 9.95 -4.99 0.59
CA ALA A 39 10.04 -4.31 1.89
C ALA A 39 8.83 -4.63 2.78
N ILE A 40 7.61 -4.41 2.27
CA ILE A 40 6.37 -4.72 3.00
C ILE A 40 6.28 -6.23 3.30
N GLY A 41 6.57 -7.08 2.31
CA GLY A 41 6.58 -8.53 2.50
C GLY A 41 7.57 -8.98 3.58
N GLN A 42 8.70 -8.30 3.74
CA GLN A 42 9.66 -8.59 4.80
C GLN A 42 9.11 -8.17 6.18
N LEU A 43 8.51 -6.99 6.29
CA LEU A 43 7.87 -6.54 7.54
C LEU A 43 6.81 -7.54 8.00
N LEU A 44 5.88 -7.89 7.12
CA LEU A 44 4.77 -8.80 7.43
C LEU A 44 5.21 -10.22 7.78
N ARG A 45 6.35 -10.69 7.25
CA ARG A 45 6.89 -12.03 7.59
C ARG A 45 7.67 -12.04 8.89
N SER A 46 8.31 -10.92 9.25
CA SER A 46 9.27 -10.88 10.36
C SER A 46 8.67 -10.34 11.65
N LEU A 47 7.61 -9.54 11.56
CA LEU A 47 7.01 -8.84 12.68
C LEU A 47 5.60 -9.39 12.97
N HIS A 48 5.16 -9.23 14.21
CA HIS A 48 3.78 -9.52 14.57
C HIS A 48 2.84 -8.58 13.81
N ASN A 49 1.81 -9.15 13.21
CA ASN A 49 0.84 -8.36 12.46
C ASN A 49 -0.58 -8.92 12.64
N GLU A 50 -1.56 -8.03 12.59
CA GLU A 50 -2.96 -8.37 12.71
C GLU A 50 -3.82 -7.49 11.79
N ARG A 51 -4.85 -8.06 11.18
CA ARG A 51 -5.74 -7.38 10.25
C ARG A 51 -6.56 -6.29 10.93
N VAL A 52 -6.49 -5.07 10.41
CA VAL A 52 -7.35 -3.93 10.78
C VAL A 52 -8.58 -3.85 9.88
N ALA A 53 -8.39 -3.97 8.57
CA ALA A 53 -9.48 -3.92 7.59
C ALA A 53 -9.14 -4.71 6.33
N THR A 54 -10.17 -5.29 5.71
CA THR A 54 -10.10 -5.91 4.38
C THR A 54 -11.05 -5.18 3.46
N PHE A 55 -10.54 -4.66 2.34
CA PHE A 55 -11.34 -3.92 1.36
C PHE A 55 -12.07 -4.85 0.40
N ASP A 56 -13.25 -4.43 -0.06
CA ASP A 56 -14.10 -5.20 -0.96
C ASP A 56 -13.52 -5.21 -2.38
N ALA A 57 -12.99 -6.35 -2.77
CA ALA A 57 -12.38 -6.54 -4.07
C ALA A 57 -13.40 -6.48 -5.22
N ASP A 58 -14.65 -6.94 -5.01
CA ASP A 58 -15.68 -6.90 -6.05
C ASP A 58 -16.05 -5.48 -6.45
N THR A 59 -15.97 -4.56 -5.50
CA THR A 59 -16.24 -3.14 -5.74
C THR A 59 -15.03 -2.39 -6.31
N LEU A 60 -13.83 -2.74 -5.87
CA LEU A 60 -12.62 -1.95 -6.12
C LEU A 60 -11.79 -2.45 -7.30
N MET A 61 -11.89 -3.75 -7.68
CA MET A 61 -11.01 -4.37 -8.65
C MET A 61 -11.71 -4.71 -9.96
N ASP A 62 -11.02 -4.49 -11.08
CA ASP A 62 -11.36 -5.13 -12.34
C ASP A 62 -10.62 -6.48 -12.44
N TYR A 63 -11.32 -7.59 -12.30
CA TYR A 63 -10.71 -8.93 -12.37
C TYR A 63 -10.11 -9.28 -13.75
N ARG A 64 -10.28 -8.44 -14.77
CA ARG A 64 -9.52 -8.56 -16.02
C ARG A 64 -8.12 -7.98 -15.90
N SER A 65 -7.93 -6.96 -15.06
CA SER A 65 -6.61 -6.39 -14.71
C SER A 65 -5.92 -7.23 -13.64
N HIS A 66 -6.67 -7.61 -12.61
CA HIS A 66 -6.21 -8.37 -11.44
C HIS A 66 -6.87 -9.77 -11.43
N ARG A 67 -6.40 -10.68 -12.31
CA ARG A 67 -7.03 -12.00 -12.42
C ARG A 67 -6.83 -12.84 -11.16
N PRO A 68 -7.90 -13.41 -10.58
CA PRO A 68 -7.77 -14.43 -9.55
C PRO A 68 -6.89 -15.58 -10.00
N ILE A 69 -6.08 -16.12 -9.11
CA ILE A 69 -5.17 -17.22 -9.40
C ILE A 69 -5.87 -18.53 -9.05
N VAL A 70 -6.01 -19.43 -10.05
CA VAL A 70 -6.45 -20.79 -9.85
C VAL A 70 -5.24 -21.73 -9.75
N THR A 71 -5.26 -22.63 -8.79
CA THR A 71 -4.26 -23.70 -8.67
C THR A 71 -4.78 -24.95 -9.36
N VAL A 72 -3.95 -25.54 -10.23
CA VAL A 72 -4.24 -26.82 -10.88
C VAL A 72 -3.14 -27.81 -10.44
N ASP A 73 -3.55 -28.89 -9.76
CA ASP A 73 -2.67 -29.97 -9.35
C ASP A 73 -3.14 -31.29 -9.99
N ASN A 74 -2.22 -31.99 -10.67
CA ASN A 74 -2.53 -33.22 -11.41
C ASN A 74 -3.77 -33.10 -12.32
N TRP A 75 -3.90 -31.98 -13.04
CA TRP A 75 -5.01 -31.64 -13.93
C TRP A 75 -6.36 -31.45 -13.23
N VAL A 76 -6.37 -31.35 -11.90
CA VAL A 76 -7.55 -31.04 -11.11
C VAL A 76 -7.44 -29.60 -10.60
N SER A 77 -8.41 -28.75 -10.97
CA SER A 77 -8.47 -27.38 -10.47
C SER A 77 -8.93 -27.36 -9.02
N SER A 78 -8.20 -26.62 -8.17
CA SER A 78 -8.67 -26.32 -6.83
C SER A 78 -9.95 -25.48 -6.90
N PRO A 79 -10.94 -25.73 -6.04
CA PRO A 79 -12.11 -24.87 -5.93
C PRO A 79 -11.74 -23.49 -5.34
N ASP A 80 -10.63 -23.41 -4.63
CA ASP A 80 -10.19 -22.18 -3.97
C ASP A 80 -9.33 -21.35 -4.93
N MET A 81 -9.77 -20.13 -5.19
CA MET A 81 -9.01 -19.14 -5.97
C MET A 81 -8.38 -18.13 -5.01
N VAL A 82 -7.15 -17.71 -5.34
CA VAL A 82 -6.53 -16.57 -4.64
C VAL A 82 -7.03 -15.29 -5.29
N MET A 83 -7.89 -14.58 -4.56
CA MET A 83 -8.45 -13.31 -5.00
C MET A 83 -7.46 -12.17 -4.80
N PRO A 84 -7.44 -11.15 -5.68
CA PRO A 84 -6.70 -9.91 -5.39
C PRO A 84 -7.30 -9.28 -4.13
N GLN A 85 -6.44 -8.77 -3.28
CA GLN A 85 -6.86 -8.14 -2.01
C GLN A 85 -6.12 -6.84 -1.79
N THR A 86 -6.82 -5.87 -1.23
CA THR A 86 -6.25 -4.67 -0.60
C THR A 86 -6.61 -4.70 0.87
N VAL A 87 -5.63 -4.53 1.71
CA VAL A 87 -5.79 -4.75 3.14
C VAL A 87 -5.01 -3.72 3.96
N LEU A 88 -5.50 -3.45 5.16
CA LEU A 88 -4.82 -2.65 6.17
C LEU A 88 -4.48 -3.55 7.35
N ASP A 89 -3.21 -3.67 7.66
CA ASP A 89 -2.70 -4.45 8.79
C ASP A 89 -2.06 -3.52 9.81
N LEU A 90 -2.19 -3.88 11.08
CA LEU A 90 -1.37 -3.38 12.17
C LEU A 90 -0.11 -4.23 12.24
N VAL A 91 1.04 -3.61 12.28
CA VAL A 91 2.34 -4.27 12.48
C VAL A 91 3.00 -3.67 13.71
N GLU A 92 3.60 -4.48 14.55
CA GLU A 92 4.39 -4.02 15.70
C GLU A 92 5.88 -4.21 15.42
N ASP A 93 6.66 -3.14 15.55
CA ASP A 93 8.12 -3.23 15.42
C ASP A 93 8.77 -3.98 16.61
N ASP A 94 10.08 -4.23 16.54
CA ASP A 94 10.82 -4.94 17.60
C ASP A 94 10.79 -4.23 18.97
N MET A 95 10.37 -2.97 19.00
CA MET A 95 10.20 -2.18 20.22
C MET A 95 8.73 -2.11 20.69
N GLY A 96 7.82 -2.76 19.95
CA GLY A 96 6.38 -2.73 20.24
C GLY A 96 5.68 -1.45 19.76
N ASN A 97 6.28 -0.67 18.87
CA ASN A 97 5.61 0.50 18.30
C ASN A 97 4.66 0.06 17.18
N PRO A 98 3.39 0.49 17.21
CA PRO A 98 2.41 0.14 16.20
C PRO A 98 2.60 0.98 14.93
N ILE A 99 2.51 0.31 13.78
CA ILE A 99 2.59 0.88 12.43
C ILE A 99 1.43 0.29 11.63
N LEU A 100 0.64 1.12 10.98
CA LEU A 100 -0.34 0.66 9.99
C LEU A 100 0.35 0.41 8.65
N VAL A 101 -0.04 -0.66 7.97
CA VAL A 101 0.48 -1.05 6.66
C VAL A 101 -0.69 -1.30 5.72
N LEU A 102 -0.89 -0.41 4.77
CA LEU A 102 -1.86 -0.54 3.68
C LEU A 102 -1.16 -1.17 2.48
N HIS A 103 -1.61 -2.35 2.07
CA HIS A 103 -0.91 -3.07 1.01
C HIS A 103 -1.83 -4.00 0.21
N GLY A 104 -1.31 -4.52 -0.90
CA GLY A 104 -1.99 -5.43 -1.80
C GLY A 104 -2.23 -4.84 -3.19
N ALA A 105 -3.26 -5.29 -3.90
CA ALA A 105 -3.57 -4.81 -5.23
C ALA A 105 -4.00 -3.35 -5.22
N GLU A 106 -3.55 -2.56 -6.21
CA GLU A 106 -4.01 -1.19 -6.38
C GLU A 106 -5.47 -1.20 -6.87
N PRO A 107 -6.41 -0.52 -6.20
CA PRO A 107 -7.78 -0.38 -6.69
C PRO A 107 -7.87 0.19 -8.11
N ASP A 108 -8.65 -0.45 -8.98
CA ASP A 108 -8.92 0.01 -10.35
C ASP A 108 -10.02 1.09 -10.41
N ALA A 109 -10.87 1.16 -9.38
CA ALA A 109 -12.05 2.01 -9.37
C ALA A 109 -12.30 2.63 -7.98
N HIS A 110 -13.21 3.63 -7.96
CA HIS A 110 -13.70 4.27 -6.72
C HIS A 110 -12.62 4.92 -5.85
N TRP A 111 -11.59 5.46 -6.46
CA TRP A 111 -10.43 6.06 -5.78
C TRP A 111 -10.81 7.12 -4.73
N GLU A 112 -11.78 8.01 -5.04
CA GLU A 112 -12.24 9.01 -4.09
C GLU A 112 -12.89 8.37 -2.85
N SER A 113 -13.77 7.39 -3.05
CA SER A 113 -14.43 6.69 -1.94
C SER A 113 -13.44 5.86 -1.12
N PHE A 114 -12.49 5.22 -1.80
CA PHE A 114 -11.41 4.47 -1.14
C PHE A 114 -10.51 5.39 -0.32
N THR A 115 -10.09 6.53 -0.88
CA THR A 115 -9.28 7.52 -0.15
C THR A 115 -10.02 8.06 1.08
N ASN A 116 -11.32 8.33 0.96
CA ASN A 116 -12.13 8.75 2.11
C ASN A 116 -12.18 7.66 3.19
N ALA A 117 -12.32 6.39 2.81
CA ALA A 117 -12.28 5.27 3.76
C ALA A 117 -10.95 5.17 4.50
N ILE A 118 -9.83 5.33 3.77
CA ILE A 118 -8.49 5.33 4.40
C ILE A 118 -8.32 6.53 5.33
N ASN A 119 -8.77 7.72 4.94
CA ASN A 119 -8.70 8.92 5.79
C ASN A 119 -9.48 8.73 7.09
N GLU A 120 -10.70 8.18 7.03
CA GLU A 120 -11.49 7.86 8.24
C GLU A 120 -10.78 6.83 9.14
N LEU A 121 -10.15 5.80 8.54
CA LEU A 121 -9.37 4.81 9.28
C LEU A 121 -8.13 5.45 9.93
N CYS A 122 -7.41 6.32 9.21
CA CYS A 122 -6.25 7.07 9.71
C CYS A 122 -6.62 8.01 10.86
N GLU A 123 -7.71 8.77 10.72
CA GLU A 123 -8.21 9.66 11.79
C GLU A 123 -8.57 8.86 13.04
N ARG A 124 -9.28 7.75 12.87
CA ARG A 124 -9.60 6.84 13.99
C ARG A 124 -8.34 6.29 14.66
N ALA A 125 -7.33 5.94 13.87
CA ALA A 125 -6.06 5.40 14.38
C ALA A 125 -5.16 6.47 15.02
N GLY A 126 -5.30 7.74 14.62
CA GLY A 126 -4.45 8.84 15.05
C GLY A 126 -3.15 8.92 14.25
N VAL A 127 -3.19 8.61 12.95
CA VAL A 127 -2.03 8.70 12.04
C VAL A 127 -1.59 10.15 11.92
N GLU A 128 -0.31 10.39 12.08
CA GLU A 128 0.33 11.70 11.98
C GLU A 128 1.13 11.85 10.67
N ILE A 129 1.63 10.73 10.13
CA ILE A 129 2.46 10.73 8.91
C ILE A 129 2.23 9.46 8.09
N THR A 130 2.24 9.64 6.76
CA THR A 130 2.09 8.56 5.79
C THR A 130 3.32 8.47 4.90
N PHE A 131 3.83 7.27 4.69
CA PHE A 131 4.92 6.98 3.75
C PHE A 131 4.42 6.04 2.65
N SER A 132 4.60 6.44 1.40
CA SER A 132 4.37 5.58 0.25
C SER A 132 5.69 5.06 -0.29
N LEU A 133 5.80 3.74 -0.46
CA LEU A 133 7.02 3.06 -0.88
C LEU A 133 6.93 2.68 -2.36
N HIS A 134 7.91 3.11 -3.15
CA HIS A 134 7.97 2.85 -4.58
C HIS A 134 9.38 2.47 -5.04
N GLY A 135 9.47 1.55 -5.97
CA GLY A 135 10.68 1.31 -6.73
C GLY A 135 10.68 2.10 -8.03
N VAL A 136 11.60 3.06 -8.18
CA VAL A 136 11.72 3.86 -9.41
C VAL A 136 12.89 3.34 -10.25
N PRO A 137 12.69 3.09 -11.57
CA PRO A 137 13.79 2.69 -12.45
C PRO A 137 14.91 3.73 -12.45
N SER A 138 16.16 3.29 -12.26
CA SER A 138 17.32 4.16 -12.22
C SER A 138 18.43 3.64 -13.15
N GLY A 139 19.15 4.54 -13.81
CA GLY A 139 20.34 4.23 -14.62
C GLY A 139 21.62 3.98 -13.81
N VAL A 140 21.52 3.86 -12.48
CA VAL A 140 22.68 3.61 -11.63
C VAL A 140 23.11 2.14 -11.71
N PRO A 141 24.40 1.84 -11.96
CA PRO A 141 24.89 0.46 -11.98
C PRO A 141 24.68 -0.23 -10.62
N HIS A 142 24.37 -1.52 -10.66
CA HIS A 142 24.16 -2.35 -9.45
C HIS A 142 25.36 -2.41 -8.50
N THR A 143 26.56 -2.00 -8.97
CA THR A 143 27.79 -1.93 -8.16
C THR A 143 27.88 -0.65 -7.32
N ARG A 144 26.93 0.26 -7.44
CA ARG A 144 26.86 1.49 -6.64
C ARG A 144 25.67 1.44 -5.68
N PRO A 145 25.74 2.18 -4.56
CA PRO A 145 24.58 2.32 -3.67
C PRO A 145 23.36 2.82 -4.43
N THR A 146 22.21 2.21 -4.17
CA THR A 146 20.94 2.64 -4.76
C THR A 146 20.55 4.00 -4.19
N PRO A 147 20.27 5.02 -5.02
CA PRO A 147 19.80 6.31 -4.52
C PRO A 147 18.38 6.16 -3.95
N VAL A 148 18.11 6.85 -2.86
CA VAL A 148 16.78 7.02 -2.31
C VAL A 148 16.34 8.46 -2.56
N HIS A 149 15.20 8.63 -3.20
CA HIS A 149 14.58 9.91 -3.45
C HIS A 149 13.37 10.08 -2.56
N VAL A 150 13.19 11.24 -1.98
CA VAL A 150 12.05 11.59 -1.14
C VAL A 150 11.25 12.69 -1.82
N GLN A 151 9.96 12.48 -1.93
CA GLN A 151 8.97 13.47 -2.33
C GLN A 151 8.04 13.69 -1.14
N ALA A 152 7.64 14.91 -0.88
CA ALA A 152 6.76 15.22 0.23
C ALA A 152 5.69 16.24 -0.18
N THR A 153 4.57 16.23 0.54
CA THR A 153 3.49 17.22 0.38
C THR A 153 3.83 18.57 0.99
N ASP A 154 4.79 18.60 1.92
CA ASP A 154 5.32 19.81 2.53
C ASP A 154 6.86 19.81 2.50
N ALA A 155 7.43 20.94 2.12
CA ALA A 155 8.89 21.08 2.02
C ALA A 155 9.64 20.88 3.35
N SER A 156 8.97 21.12 4.48
CA SER A 156 9.55 20.91 5.82
C SER A 156 9.79 19.43 6.16
N LEU A 157 9.11 18.51 5.46
CA LEU A 157 9.27 17.07 5.61
C LEU A 157 10.45 16.51 4.80
N LEU A 158 11.04 17.30 3.91
CA LEU A 158 12.17 16.85 3.10
C LEU A 158 13.46 16.82 3.93
N PRO A 159 14.21 15.71 3.90
CA PRO A 159 15.52 15.64 4.53
C PRO A 159 16.48 16.70 3.97
N PRO A 160 17.39 17.26 4.78
CA PRO A 160 18.42 18.16 4.29
C PRO A 160 19.25 17.52 3.17
N GLY A 161 19.40 18.22 2.04
CA GLY A 161 20.15 17.72 0.89
C GLY A 161 19.36 16.81 -0.04
N SER A 162 18.05 16.68 0.12
CA SER A 162 17.14 16.05 -0.84
C SER A 162 17.20 16.81 -2.16
N GLY A 163 18.15 16.44 -3.03
CA GLY A 163 18.27 17.00 -4.36
C GLY A 163 17.22 16.41 -5.30
N ALA A 164 16.42 17.25 -5.93
CA ALA A 164 15.49 16.81 -6.97
C ALA A 164 16.26 16.36 -8.21
N ILE A 165 15.83 15.25 -8.84
CA ILE A 165 16.32 14.83 -10.16
C ILE A 165 15.97 15.90 -11.20
N SER A 166 14.86 16.61 -10.99
CA SER A 166 14.36 17.72 -11.78
C SER A 166 13.52 18.63 -10.92
N ASN A 167 13.54 19.94 -11.23
CA ASN A 167 12.69 20.91 -10.53
C ASN A 167 11.21 20.85 -10.95
N HIS A 168 10.91 20.11 -12.03
CA HIS A 168 9.55 19.94 -12.53
C HIS A 168 9.43 18.59 -13.24
N MET A 169 8.51 17.74 -12.78
CA MET A 169 8.18 16.46 -13.39
C MET A 169 6.66 16.27 -13.42
N GLN A 170 6.19 15.60 -14.46
CA GLN A 170 4.81 15.12 -14.57
C GLN A 170 4.83 13.64 -14.94
N PHE A 171 4.10 12.85 -14.20
CA PHE A 171 3.96 11.41 -14.46
C PHE A 171 2.54 10.95 -14.08
N PRO A 172 2.05 9.83 -14.63
CA PRO A 172 0.79 9.25 -14.20
C PRO A 172 0.84 8.95 -12.71
N SER A 173 -0.15 9.48 -11.96
CA SER A 173 -0.20 9.33 -10.51
C SER A 173 -0.61 7.91 -10.13
N PRO A 174 0.15 7.20 -9.28
CA PRO A 174 -0.38 6.04 -8.59
C PRO A 174 -1.42 6.49 -7.53
N LEU A 175 -2.29 5.57 -7.12
CA LEU A 175 -3.32 5.85 -6.11
C LEU A 175 -2.72 6.41 -4.81
N SER A 176 -1.58 5.91 -4.38
CA SER A 176 -0.89 6.38 -3.17
C SER A 176 -0.46 7.86 -3.19
N THR A 177 -0.34 8.46 -4.38
CA THR A 177 -0.07 9.90 -4.53
C THR A 177 -1.37 10.71 -4.61
N PHE A 178 -2.47 10.05 -4.99
CA PHE A 178 -3.81 10.64 -5.02
C PHE A 178 -4.39 10.80 -3.61
N MET A 179 -4.01 9.94 -2.69
CA MET A 179 -4.40 9.94 -1.27
C MET A 179 -3.70 11.04 -0.49
#